data_5a25a39ca55531cd726e060a774830e2
#
_entry.id   5a25a39ca55531cd726e060a774830e2
#
_cell.length_a   1.000
_cell.length_b   1.000
_cell.length_c   1.000
_cell.angle_alpha   90.00
_cell.angle_beta   90.00
_cell.angle_gamma   90.00
#
_symmetry.space_group_name_H-M   'P 1'
#
loop_
_entity.id
_entity.type
_entity.pdbx_description
1 polymer ?
#
loop_
_entity_poly.entity_id
_entity_poly.type
_entity_poly.pdbx_seq_one_letter_code
_entity_poly.pdbx_strand_id
1 'polypeptide(L)'
;MADTDKKFGDKKSSDDKKSADKKADHKRTRATTMAATEILPNLFLGTREDAEALGERLPDDWACISVTEYRSRYKRTEELPFEPIGSLDLPFMADWPDGWHAFPYKLDLIAETIWWKLQLGKRVLVHCIHAQERAPLVGAWYLAWSGAAASVVAAYETVGKLHPRTERRDKWLRGASPKKGRPELSVLLDASRAIASADPQQRAGALGALEKAAIAWADPARRT
;
A
#
# COMPACT_ATOMS: atom_id res chain seq x y z
N MET A 1 -24.17 -58.58 50.84
CA MET A 1 -24.11 -57.80 52.07
C MET A 1 -23.45 -56.48 51.82
N ALA A 2 -24.21 -55.45 52.18
CA ALA A 2 -23.86 -54.06 52.40
C ALA A 2 -23.49 -53.17 51.14
N ASP A 3 -24.55 -52.52 50.72
CA ASP A 3 -24.63 -51.17 50.08
C ASP A 3 -23.76 -50.13 50.78
N THR A 4 -23.14 -49.25 49.97
CA THR A 4 -22.94 -47.86 50.40
C THR A 4 -22.96 -46.95 49.13
N ASP A 5 -24.13 -46.37 48.89
CA ASP A 5 -24.35 -45.19 48.09
C ASP A 5 -23.52 -44.01 48.58
N LYS A 6 -22.78 -43.37 47.66
CA LYS A 6 -22.27 -42.04 47.86
C LYS A 6 -22.76 -41.11 46.74
N LYS A 7 -23.83 -40.38 47.05
CA LYS A 7 -24.24 -39.17 46.33
C LYS A 7 -23.11 -38.14 46.31
N PHE A 8 -22.61 -37.78 45.13
CA PHE A 8 -21.84 -36.57 44.94
C PHE A 8 -22.75 -35.49 44.36
N GLY A 9 -22.95 -34.44 45.14
CA GLY A 9 -23.76 -33.30 44.77
C GLY A 9 -22.96 -32.35 43.89
N ASP A 10 -23.52 -32.07 42.71
CA ASP A 10 -23.09 -31.02 41.79
C ASP A 10 -23.38 -29.65 42.41
N LYS A 11 -22.34 -28.94 42.85
CA LYS A 11 -22.37 -27.47 43.01
C LYS A 11 -21.77 -26.84 41.75
N LYS A 12 -22.61 -26.56 40.77
CA LYS A 12 -22.24 -25.64 39.67
C LYS A 12 -22.11 -24.23 40.25
N SER A 13 -20.88 -23.74 40.23
CA SER A 13 -20.51 -22.38 40.58
C SER A 13 -21.00 -21.41 39.49
N SER A 14 -21.80 -20.46 39.95
CA SER A 14 -22.45 -19.42 39.11
C SER A 14 -21.53 -18.22 38.84
N ASP A 15 -20.22 -18.35 39.00
CA ASP A 15 -19.28 -17.23 38.95
C ASP A 15 -18.61 -17.02 37.59
N ASP A 16 -18.76 -17.95 36.62
CA ASP A 16 -18.08 -17.84 35.32
C ASP A 16 -18.77 -16.91 34.29
N LYS A 17 -19.96 -16.39 34.56
CA LYS A 17 -20.68 -15.50 33.63
C LYS A 17 -20.32 -14.02 33.72
N LYS A 18 -19.64 -13.56 34.78
CA LYS A 18 -19.30 -12.14 34.96
C LYS A 18 -17.95 -11.72 34.36
N SER A 19 -17.10 -12.65 33.95
CA SER A 19 -15.78 -12.31 33.41
C SER A 19 -15.78 -12.15 31.89
N ALA A 20 -16.77 -12.69 31.17
CA ALA A 20 -16.87 -12.61 29.72
C ALA A 20 -17.33 -11.23 29.22
N ASP A 21 -18.22 -10.55 29.94
CA ASP A 21 -18.73 -9.24 29.54
C ASP A 21 -17.74 -8.08 29.72
N LYS A 22 -16.74 -8.22 30.59
CA LYS A 22 -15.72 -7.17 30.77
C LYS A 22 -14.64 -7.16 29.70
N LYS A 23 -14.47 -8.22 28.90
CA LYS A 23 -13.50 -8.26 27.79
C LYS A 23 -14.04 -7.69 26.48
N ALA A 24 -15.35 -7.60 26.32
CA ALA A 24 -15.97 -7.06 25.10
C ALA A 24 -15.97 -5.52 25.05
N ASP A 25 -15.92 -4.85 26.20
CA ASP A 25 -16.06 -3.38 26.24
C ASP A 25 -14.75 -2.60 26.10
N HIS A 26 -13.59 -3.27 26.08
CA HIS A 26 -12.28 -2.63 25.93
C HIS A 26 -11.83 -2.48 24.45
N LYS A 27 -12.66 -2.90 23.48
CA LYS A 27 -12.38 -2.78 22.04
C LYS A 27 -13.08 -1.61 21.39
N ARG A 28 -13.69 -0.72 22.19
CA ARG A 28 -14.36 0.48 21.70
C ARG A 28 -13.38 1.66 21.62
N THR A 29 -12.90 1.90 20.38
CA THR A 29 -12.58 3.21 19.79
C THR A 29 -11.57 4.07 20.53
N ARG A 30 -10.29 3.76 20.40
CA ARG A 30 -9.34 4.82 20.11
C ARG A 30 -9.47 5.11 18.61
N ALA A 31 -10.02 6.25 18.25
CA ALA A 31 -9.82 6.81 16.93
C ALA A 31 -8.30 6.99 16.78
N THR A 32 -7.64 6.02 16.15
CA THR A 32 -6.19 6.06 15.94
C THR A 32 -5.99 7.15 14.88
N THR A 33 -5.53 8.31 15.30
CA THR A 33 -5.17 9.37 14.36
C THR A 33 -4.04 8.85 13.51
N MET A 34 -4.23 8.78 12.21
CA MET A 34 -3.21 8.39 11.25
C MET A 34 -2.00 9.29 11.42
N ALA A 35 -0.82 8.69 11.64
CA ALA A 35 0.46 9.37 11.83
C ALA A 35 1.34 9.32 10.56
N ALA A 36 0.76 8.92 9.43
CA ALA A 36 1.45 8.83 8.16
C ALA A 36 2.02 10.19 7.73
N THR A 37 3.20 10.16 7.12
CA THR A 37 3.92 11.35 6.67
C THR A 37 3.60 11.66 5.22
N GLU A 38 3.13 12.85 4.93
CA GLU A 38 2.96 13.36 3.57
C GLU A 38 4.31 13.75 2.98
N ILE A 39 4.71 13.11 1.88
CA ILE A 39 5.99 13.37 1.18
C ILE A 39 5.81 14.16 -0.12
N LEU A 40 4.62 14.14 -0.68
CA LEU A 40 4.12 14.98 -1.77
C LEU A 40 2.63 15.24 -1.53
N PRO A 41 2.03 16.26 -2.17
CA PRO A 41 0.60 16.49 -2.07
C PRO A 41 -0.20 15.21 -2.32
N ASN A 42 -0.96 14.77 -1.31
CA ASN A 42 -1.76 13.54 -1.31
C ASN A 42 -0.99 12.20 -1.39
N LEU A 43 0.33 12.19 -1.22
CA LEU A 43 1.12 10.96 -1.12
C LEU A 43 1.73 10.81 0.27
N PHE A 44 1.33 9.76 0.97
CA PHE A 44 1.69 9.49 2.35
C PHE A 44 2.50 8.20 2.48
N LEU A 45 3.49 8.23 3.37
CA LEU A 45 4.19 7.05 3.85
C LEU A 45 3.72 6.72 5.26
N GLY A 46 3.34 5.48 5.49
CA GLY A 46 2.79 5.07 6.78
C GLY A 46 3.15 3.66 7.19
N THR A 47 2.73 3.37 8.41
CA THR A 47 2.82 2.05 9.03
C THR A 47 1.56 1.24 8.72
N ARG A 48 1.57 -0.02 9.16
CA ARG A 48 0.37 -0.85 9.15
C ARG A 48 -0.76 -0.26 10.00
N GLU A 49 -0.41 0.30 11.16
CA GLU A 49 -1.38 0.95 12.04
C GLU A 49 -2.04 2.18 11.38
N ASP A 50 -1.31 2.89 10.51
CA ASP A 50 -1.88 3.98 9.70
C ASP A 50 -2.88 3.44 8.67
N ALA A 51 -2.62 2.27 8.06
CA ALA A 51 -3.58 1.62 7.17
C ALA A 51 -4.82 1.14 7.95
N GLU A 52 -4.64 0.55 9.13
CA GLU A 52 -5.74 0.16 10.02
C GLU A 52 -6.61 1.36 10.44
N ALA A 53 -6.00 2.54 10.62
CA ALA A 53 -6.70 3.78 10.97
C ALA A 53 -7.63 4.30 9.85
N LEU A 54 -7.44 3.86 8.59
CA LEU A 54 -8.37 4.14 7.48
C LEU A 54 -9.70 3.36 7.62
N GLY A 55 -9.76 2.38 8.53
CA GLY A 55 -10.95 1.60 8.82
C GLY A 55 -11.03 0.28 8.04
N GLU A 56 -12.08 -0.49 8.30
CA GLU A 56 -12.28 -1.80 7.68
C GLU A 56 -12.44 -1.72 6.16
N ARG A 57 -13.08 -0.68 5.68
CA ARG A 57 -13.24 -0.37 4.26
C ARG A 57 -12.59 0.96 3.94
N LEU A 58 -11.81 0.96 2.87
CA LEU A 58 -11.10 2.15 2.42
C LEU A 58 -12.10 3.27 2.06
N PRO A 59 -11.92 4.50 2.58
CA PRO A 59 -12.73 5.65 2.16
C PRO A 59 -12.57 5.92 0.66
N ASP A 60 -13.63 6.42 0.01
CA ASP A 60 -13.64 6.62 -1.44
C ASP A 60 -12.56 7.58 -1.96
N ASP A 61 -12.11 8.52 -1.13
CA ASP A 61 -11.05 9.47 -1.48
C ASP A 61 -9.64 8.94 -1.20
N TRP A 62 -9.50 7.71 -0.69
CA TRP A 62 -8.20 7.08 -0.42
C TRP A 62 -7.88 5.94 -1.40
N ALA A 63 -6.58 5.71 -1.55
CA ALA A 63 -6.00 4.48 -2.07
C ALA A 63 -4.94 4.01 -1.07
N CYS A 64 -4.93 2.74 -0.74
CA CYS A 64 -3.96 2.13 0.16
C CYS A 64 -3.16 1.10 -0.61
N ILE A 65 -1.83 1.19 -0.53
CA ILE A 65 -0.89 0.29 -1.20
C ILE A 65 -0.01 -0.33 -0.11
N SER A 66 -0.23 -1.61 0.14
CA SER A 66 0.62 -2.43 0.99
C SER A 66 1.84 -2.87 0.20
N VAL A 67 3.02 -2.56 0.73
CA VAL A 67 4.30 -3.07 0.21
C VAL A 67 4.96 -3.96 1.25
N THR A 68 4.14 -4.62 2.05
CA THR A 68 4.55 -5.55 3.08
C THR A 68 4.85 -6.90 2.46
N GLU A 69 6.03 -7.42 2.72
CA GLU A 69 6.38 -8.80 2.37
C GLU A 69 5.94 -9.72 3.48
N TYR A 70 5.01 -10.62 3.16
CA TYR A 70 4.68 -11.73 4.05
C TYR A 70 5.77 -12.79 3.90
N ARG A 71 6.63 -12.92 4.89
CA ARG A 71 7.58 -14.02 4.91
C ARG A 71 6.81 -15.32 4.98
N SER A 72 7.13 -16.27 4.12
CA SER A 72 6.66 -17.68 4.21
C SER A 72 6.95 -18.35 5.58
N ARG A 73 7.72 -17.67 6.44
CA ARG A 73 8.01 -18.05 7.83
C ARG A 73 6.87 -17.75 8.82
N TYR A 74 5.96 -16.86 8.50
CA TYR A 74 4.72 -16.73 9.28
C TYR A 74 3.81 -17.90 8.93
N LYS A 75 4.06 -19.03 9.59
CA LYS A 75 3.34 -20.30 9.38
C LYS A 75 1.89 -20.26 9.85
N ARG A 76 1.34 -19.13 10.28
CA ARG A 76 -0.01 -19.04 10.81
C ARG A 76 -0.82 -17.99 10.07
N THR A 77 -1.83 -18.47 9.39
CA THR A 77 -2.91 -17.68 8.78
C THR A 77 -3.68 -16.81 9.79
N GLU A 78 -3.48 -17.04 11.09
CA GLU A 78 -4.17 -16.33 12.18
C GLU A 78 -3.57 -14.96 12.50
N GLU A 79 -2.41 -14.63 11.94
CA GLU A 79 -1.69 -13.37 12.19
C GLU A 79 -1.50 -12.54 10.92
N LEU A 80 -2.28 -12.78 9.87
CA LEU A 80 -2.26 -11.89 8.71
C LEU A 80 -2.64 -10.49 9.17
N PRO A 81 -1.83 -9.48 8.84
CA PRO A 81 -2.15 -8.12 9.20
C PRO A 81 -3.49 -7.73 8.59
N PHE A 82 -4.26 -6.99 9.37
CA PHE A 82 -5.48 -6.37 8.86
C PHE A 82 -5.11 -5.37 7.76
N GLU A 83 -5.75 -5.52 6.62
CA GLU A 83 -5.66 -4.59 5.51
C GLU A 83 -7.07 -4.10 5.18
N PRO A 84 -7.30 -2.80 4.99
CA PRO A 84 -8.61 -2.29 4.57
C PRO A 84 -9.10 -2.97 3.30
N ILE A 85 -10.38 -3.30 3.23
CA ILE A 85 -10.99 -3.83 2.00
C ILE A 85 -10.83 -2.80 0.89
N GLY A 86 -10.22 -3.21 -0.23
CA GLY A 86 -9.90 -2.34 -1.36
C GLY A 86 -8.45 -1.88 -1.41
N SER A 87 -7.62 -2.28 -0.44
CA SER A 87 -6.16 -2.11 -0.52
C SER A 87 -5.56 -2.93 -1.64
N LEU A 88 -4.45 -2.42 -2.19
CA LEU A 88 -3.62 -3.13 -3.17
C LEU A 88 -2.40 -3.70 -2.46
N ASP A 89 -2.19 -5.01 -2.54
CA ASP A 89 -0.99 -5.66 -2.04
C ASP A 89 0.02 -5.84 -3.17
N LEU A 90 1.12 -5.09 -3.10
CA LEU A 90 2.14 -5.01 -4.14
C LEU A 90 3.54 -5.27 -3.57
N PRO A 91 3.85 -6.50 -3.14
CA PRO A 91 5.18 -6.85 -2.66
C PRO A 91 6.20 -6.75 -3.81
N PHE A 92 7.36 -6.14 -3.52
CA PHE A 92 8.38 -5.87 -4.54
C PHE A 92 9.76 -6.44 -4.22
N MET A 93 9.88 -7.20 -3.16
CA MET A 93 11.16 -7.73 -2.70
C MET A 93 11.19 -9.26 -2.68
N ALA A 94 12.38 -9.81 -2.67
CA ALA A 94 12.61 -11.21 -2.34
C ALA A 94 13.81 -11.34 -1.39
N ASP A 95 13.77 -12.36 -0.54
CA ASP A 95 14.86 -12.76 0.34
C ASP A 95 15.70 -13.82 -0.38
N TRP A 96 16.92 -13.44 -0.77
CA TRP A 96 17.87 -14.30 -1.44
C TRP A 96 18.98 -14.72 -0.45
N PRO A 97 19.78 -15.76 -0.75
CA PRO A 97 20.87 -16.17 0.14
C PRO A 97 21.86 -15.06 0.49
N ASP A 98 22.04 -14.09 -0.42
CA ASP A 98 22.91 -12.93 -0.26
C ASP A 98 22.18 -11.67 0.26
N GLY A 99 20.92 -11.82 0.69
CA GLY A 99 20.10 -10.79 1.33
C GLY A 99 18.90 -10.32 0.52
N TRP A 100 18.32 -9.24 0.97
CA TRP A 100 17.10 -8.67 0.37
C TRP A 100 17.38 -7.96 -0.95
N HIS A 101 16.56 -8.27 -1.96
CA HIS A 101 16.61 -7.62 -3.27
C HIS A 101 15.25 -7.06 -3.64
N ALA A 102 15.25 -5.83 -4.14
CA ALA A 102 14.09 -5.21 -4.74
C ALA A 102 14.03 -5.50 -6.24
N PHE A 103 12.83 -5.72 -6.77
CA PHE A 103 12.60 -5.88 -8.20
C PHE A 103 12.24 -4.54 -8.83
N PRO A 104 13.12 -3.93 -9.67
CA PRO A 104 12.90 -2.60 -10.24
C PRO A 104 11.59 -2.51 -11.04
N TYR A 105 11.24 -3.55 -11.80
CA TYR A 105 10.00 -3.56 -12.58
C TYR A 105 8.73 -3.52 -11.70
N LYS A 106 8.78 -4.12 -10.50
CA LYS A 106 7.66 -4.04 -9.53
C LYS A 106 7.59 -2.64 -8.91
N LEU A 107 8.74 -2.03 -8.64
CA LEU A 107 8.80 -0.66 -8.17
C LEU A 107 8.26 0.32 -9.20
N ASP A 108 8.55 0.12 -10.48
CA ASP A 108 7.97 0.92 -11.57
C ASP A 108 6.44 0.74 -11.63
N LEU A 109 5.93 -0.50 -11.49
CA LEU A 109 4.49 -0.79 -11.42
C LEU A 109 3.82 -0.09 -10.23
N ILE A 110 4.48 -0.09 -9.05
CA ILE A 110 3.98 0.63 -7.88
C ILE A 110 3.98 2.13 -8.13
N ALA A 111 5.04 2.67 -8.73
CA ALA A 111 5.12 4.09 -9.08
C ALA A 111 4.03 4.51 -10.07
N GLU A 112 3.79 3.72 -11.12
CA GLU A 112 2.67 3.91 -12.05
C GLU A 112 1.33 3.87 -11.33
N THR A 113 1.15 2.94 -10.40
CA THR A 113 -0.09 2.81 -9.60
C THR A 113 -0.31 4.04 -8.71
N ILE A 114 0.73 4.51 -8.01
CA ILE A 114 0.68 5.73 -7.20
C ILE A 114 0.27 6.91 -8.06
N TRP A 115 0.97 7.12 -9.18
CA TRP A 115 0.70 8.20 -10.10
C TRP A 115 -0.77 8.19 -10.58
N TRP A 116 -1.26 7.02 -11.00
CA TRP A 116 -2.63 6.82 -11.45
C TRP A 116 -3.66 7.20 -10.37
N LYS A 117 -3.45 6.76 -9.13
CA LYS A 117 -4.35 7.09 -8.02
C LYS A 117 -4.34 8.58 -7.69
N LEU A 118 -3.16 9.22 -7.69
CA LEU A 118 -3.04 10.66 -7.49
C LEU A 118 -3.76 11.46 -8.58
N GLN A 119 -3.64 11.03 -9.84
CA GLN A 119 -4.34 11.68 -10.95
C GLN A 119 -5.87 11.54 -10.85
N LEU A 120 -6.37 10.48 -10.26
CA LEU A 120 -7.79 10.30 -9.94
C LEU A 120 -8.25 11.15 -8.74
N GLY A 121 -7.38 12.00 -8.21
CA GLY A 121 -7.68 12.85 -7.04
C GLY A 121 -7.70 12.11 -5.71
N LYS A 122 -7.17 10.87 -5.65
CA LYS A 122 -7.09 10.10 -4.41
C LYS A 122 -5.93 10.57 -3.53
N ARG A 123 -6.10 10.47 -2.23
CA ARG A 123 -5.00 10.43 -1.26
C ARG A 123 -4.43 9.02 -1.25
N VAL A 124 -3.11 8.89 -1.37
CA VAL A 124 -2.44 7.59 -1.50
C VAL A 124 -1.60 7.31 -0.27
N LEU A 125 -1.93 6.26 0.46
CA LEU A 125 -1.09 5.73 1.53
C LEU A 125 -0.27 4.57 0.99
N VAL A 126 1.05 4.69 1.02
CA VAL A 126 1.98 3.57 0.82
C VAL A 126 2.48 3.15 2.19
N HIS A 127 2.24 1.90 2.57
CA HIS A 127 2.64 1.43 3.89
C HIS A 127 3.40 0.11 3.86
N CYS A 128 4.21 -0.09 4.87
CA CYS A 128 4.75 -1.37 5.27
C CYS A 128 4.57 -1.54 6.78
N ILE A 129 5.24 -2.50 7.42
CA ILE A 129 5.01 -2.73 8.86
C ILE A 129 5.38 -1.49 9.69
N HIS A 130 6.58 -0.93 9.52
CA HIS A 130 7.11 0.13 10.39
C HIS A 130 7.36 1.47 9.67
N ALA A 131 7.08 1.57 8.38
CA ALA A 131 7.38 2.73 7.54
C ALA A 131 8.87 3.18 7.57
N GLN A 132 9.80 2.28 7.87
CA GLN A 132 11.21 2.62 8.01
C GLN A 132 12.02 2.33 6.74
N GLU A 133 11.71 1.26 6.02
CA GLU A 133 12.55 0.76 4.93
C GLU A 133 11.80 0.69 3.59
N ARG A 134 10.75 -0.13 3.49
CA ARG A 134 10.07 -0.46 2.23
C ARG A 134 9.22 0.69 1.72
N ALA A 135 8.36 1.25 2.55
CA ALA A 135 7.54 2.39 2.17
C ALA A 135 8.40 3.61 1.81
N PRO A 136 9.47 3.99 2.56
CA PRO A 136 10.41 5.01 2.16
C PRO A 136 11.16 4.71 0.86
N LEU A 137 11.53 3.46 0.59
CA LEU A 137 12.16 3.07 -0.67
C LEU A 137 11.21 3.31 -1.85
N VAL A 138 9.94 2.91 -1.72
CA VAL A 138 8.91 3.18 -2.73
C VAL A 138 8.70 4.68 -2.90
N GLY A 139 8.64 5.47 -1.82
CA GLY A 139 8.55 6.92 -1.89
C GLY A 139 9.73 7.54 -2.65
N ALA A 140 10.96 7.14 -2.32
CA ALA A 140 12.15 7.61 -3.02
C ALA A 140 12.19 7.17 -4.50
N TRP A 141 11.76 5.94 -4.80
CA TRP A 141 11.63 5.46 -6.17
C TRP A 141 10.61 6.30 -6.95
N TYR A 142 9.44 6.56 -6.37
CA TYR A 142 8.39 7.36 -7.01
C TYR A 142 8.85 8.80 -7.30
N LEU A 143 9.52 9.46 -6.35
CA LEU A 143 10.06 10.80 -6.56
C LEU A 143 11.05 10.85 -7.74
N ALA A 144 11.93 9.85 -7.85
CA ALA A 144 12.86 9.76 -8.97
C ALA A 144 12.17 9.38 -10.28
N TRP A 145 11.20 8.46 -10.23
CA TRP A 145 10.42 8.03 -11.39
C TRP A 145 9.55 9.16 -11.97
N SER A 146 8.92 9.95 -11.12
CA SER A 146 8.09 11.10 -11.51
C SER A 146 8.90 12.32 -11.97
N GLY A 147 10.21 12.31 -11.78
CA GLY A 147 11.09 13.45 -12.06
C GLY A 147 11.11 14.53 -10.97
N ALA A 148 10.43 14.31 -9.84
CA ALA A 148 10.49 15.20 -8.67
C ALA A 148 11.87 15.18 -7.98
N ALA A 149 12.68 14.14 -8.23
CA ALA A 149 14.08 14.07 -7.83
C ALA A 149 14.95 13.56 -8.97
N ALA A 150 16.22 13.99 -9.01
CA ALA A 150 17.16 13.62 -10.05
C ALA A 150 17.55 12.12 -10.03
N SER A 151 17.49 11.49 -8.86
CA SER A 151 17.83 10.08 -8.63
C SER A 151 17.16 9.57 -7.38
N VAL A 152 17.15 8.24 -7.18
CA VAL A 152 16.67 7.61 -5.94
C VAL A 152 17.48 8.07 -4.73
N VAL A 153 18.78 8.29 -4.90
CA VAL A 153 19.67 8.80 -3.83
C VAL A 153 19.23 10.18 -3.39
N ALA A 154 19.04 11.12 -4.34
CA ALA A 154 18.56 12.47 -4.04
C ALA A 154 17.13 12.45 -3.46
N ALA A 155 16.28 11.55 -3.93
CA ALA A 155 14.94 11.33 -3.41
C ALA A 155 14.95 10.90 -1.94
N TYR A 156 15.87 10.02 -1.54
CA TYR A 156 16.02 9.60 -0.15
C TYR A 156 16.37 10.75 0.80
N GLU A 157 17.13 11.75 0.33
CA GLU A 157 17.41 12.95 1.13
C GLU A 157 16.14 13.74 1.42
N THR A 158 15.25 13.85 0.41
CA THR A 158 13.95 14.49 0.58
C THR A 158 13.04 13.69 1.49
N VAL A 159 12.92 12.38 1.25
CA VAL A 159 12.09 11.49 2.08
C VAL A 159 12.60 11.48 3.52
N GLY A 160 13.91 11.38 3.76
CA GLY A 160 14.49 11.36 5.11
C GLY A 160 14.28 12.66 5.89
N LYS A 161 14.24 13.82 5.21
CA LYS A 161 13.91 15.10 5.85
C LYS A 161 12.45 15.16 6.31
N LEU A 162 11.53 14.65 5.49
CA LEU A 162 10.09 14.68 5.77
C LEU A 162 9.68 13.53 6.71
N HIS A 163 10.32 12.39 6.58
CA HIS A 163 10.06 11.18 7.35
C HIS A 163 11.34 10.70 8.07
N PRO A 164 11.65 11.25 9.25
CA PRO A 164 12.95 11.03 9.94
C PRO A 164 13.24 9.58 10.35
N ARG A 165 12.20 8.71 10.36
CA ARG A 165 12.37 7.27 10.64
C ARG A 165 12.94 6.48 9.46
N THR A 166 13.16 7.13 8.30
CA THR A 166 13.64 6.48 7.09
C THR A 166 15.00 5.84 7.28
N GLU A 167 15.07 4.54 7.07
CA GLU A 167 16.29 3.79 6.91
C GLU A 167 16.57 3.57 5.43
N ARG A 168 17.71 4.06 4.98
CA ARG A 168 18.08 4.00 3.58
C ARG A 168 18.43 2.59 3.16
N ARG A 169 17.80 2.09 2.09
CA ARG A 169 17.94 0.72 1.56
C ARG A 169 18.18 0.68 0.05
N ASP A 170 18.84 1.71 -0.50
CA ASP A 170 19.19 1.76 -1.92
C ASP A 170 20.10 0.59 -2.37
N LYS A 171 20.83 -0.04 -1.44
CA LYS A 171 21.59 -1.28 -1.71
C LYS A 171 20.72 -2.41 -2.26
N TRP A 172 19.46 -2.48 -1.86
CA TRP A 172 18.51 -3.49 -2.35
C TRP A 172 18.22 -3.35 -3.84
N LEU A 173 18.48 -2.17 -4.42
CA LEU A 173 18.29 -1.88 -5.83
C LEU A 173 19.43 -2.35 -6.73
N ARG A 174 20.59 -2.71 -6.16
CA ARG A 174 21.80 -3.12 -6.90
C ARG A 174 22.17 -2.16 -8.04
N GLY A 175 22.03 -0.87 -7.81
CA GLY A 175 22.33 0.17 -8.80
C GLY A 175 21.23 0.40 -9.84
N ALA A 176 20.12 -0.29 -9.75
CA ALA A 176 18.97 -0.01 -10.62
C ALA A 176 18.39 1.37 -10.35
N SER A 177 17.89 1.99 -11.40
CA SER A 177 17.20 3.28 -11.38
C SER A 177 15.84 3.15 -12.05
N PRO A 178 14.85 3.99 -11.66
CA PRO A 178 13.52 3.94 -12.24
C PRO A 178 13.56 4.29 -13.74
N LYS A 179 12.73 3.59 -14.49
CA LYS A 179 12.39 4.04 -15.84
C LYS A 179 11.49 5.26 -15.68
N LYS A 180 11.88 6.40 -16.26
CA LYS A 180 11.09 7.64 -16.17
C LYS A 180 9.65 7.38 -16.56
N GLY A 181 8.72 8.00 -15.82
CA GLY A 181 7.29 7.88 -16.04
C GLY A 181 6.92 8.06 -17.51
N ARG A 182 6.01 7.25 -17.98
CA ARG A 182 5.63 7.20 -19.39
C ARG A 182 4.73 8.38 -19.73
N PRO A 183 5.16 9.30 -20.61
CA PRO A 183 4.30 10.41 -21.06
C PRO A 183 2.95 9.93 -21.64
N GLU A 184 2.92 8.70 -22.19
CA GLU A 184 1.73 8.09 -22.76
C GLU A 184 0.60 7.87 -21.75
N LEU A 185 0.95 7.68 -20.44
CA LEU A 185 -0.06 7.53 -19.39
C LEU A 185 -0.81 8.83 -19.10
N SER A 186 -0.17 10.01 -19.27
CA SER A 186 -0.87 11.29 -19.14
C SER A 186 -1.92 11.45 -20.23
N VAL A 187 -1.60 11.05 -21.47
CA VAL A 187 -2.54 11.06 -22.60
C VAL A 187 -3.74 10.15 -22.34
N LEU A 188 -3.51 8.96 -21.78
CA LEU A 188 -4.59 8.01 -21.43
C LEU A 188 -5.53 8.59 -20.36
N LEU A 189 -4.99 9.33 -19.38
CA LEU A 189 -5.79 9.98 -18.35
C LEU A 189 -6.62 11.14 -18.86
N ASP A 190 -5.98 12.02 -19.60
CA ASP A 190 -6.67 13.16 -20.20
C ASP A 190 -7.78 12.67 -21.13
N ALA A 191 -7.50 11.59 -21.88
CA ALA A 191 -8.49 10.94 -22.72
C ALA A 191 -9.63 10.30 -21.89
N SER A 192 -9.33 9.60 -20.80
CA SER A 192 -10.39 9.00 -19.97
C SER A 192 -11.26 10.04 -19.26
N ARG A 193 -10.67 11.17 -18.84
CA ARG A 193 -11.41 12.33 -18.31
C ARG A 193 -12.32 12.96 -19.36
N ALA A 194 -11.79 13.13 -20.59
CA ALA A 194 -12.55 13.70 -21.69
C ALA A 194 -13.69 12.77 -22.16
N ILE A 195 -13.53 11.44 -22.09
CA ILE A 195 -14.59 10.46 -22.35
C ILE A 195 -15.74 10.59 -21.35
N ALA A 196 -15.42 10.90 -20.09
CA ALA A 196 -16.41 11.15 -19.06
C ALA A 196 -17.14 12.50 -19.23
N SER A 197 -16.65 13.38 -20.13
CA SER A 197 -17.28 14.66 -20.45
C SER A 197 -18.64 14.47 -21.13
N ALA A 198 -19.56 15.37 -20.84
CA ALA A 198 -20.84 15.44 -21.53
C ALA A 198 -20.71 15.94 -22.98
N ASP A 199 -19.60 16.60 -23.34
CA ASP A 199 -19.35 17.16 -24.66
C ASP A 199 -18.97 16.08 -25.69
N PRO A 200 -19.76 15.89 -26.77
CA PRO A 200 -19.49 14.89 -27.80
C PRO A 200 -18.18 15.12 -28.56
N GLN A 201 -17.74 16.38 -28.78
CA GLN A 201 -16.50 16.68 -29.46
C GLN A 201 -15.28 16.32 -28.61
N GLN A 202 -15.34 16.59 -27.31
CA GLN A 202 -14.31 16.19 -26.37
C GLN A 202 -14.18 14.67 -26.29
N ARG A 203 -15.31 13.94 -26.29
CA ARG A 203 -15.32 12.48 -26.34
C ARG A 203 -14.68 11.91 -27.60
N ALA A 204 -15.03 12.45 -28.76
CA ALA A 204 -14.47 12.00 -30.04
C ALA A 204 -12.94 12.23 -30.12
N GLY A 205 -12.47 13.42 -29.68
CA GLY A 205 -11.05 13.72 -29.58
C GLY A 205 -10.29 12.79 -28.63
N ALA A 206 -10.92 12.47 -27.49
CA ALA A 206 -10.36 11.55 -26.50
C ALA A 206 -10.23 10.12 -27.01
N LEU A 207 -11.22 9.62 -27.75
CA LEU A 207 -11.17 8.29 -28.36
C LEU A 207 -10.03 8.19 -29.39
N GLY A 208 -9.84 9.21 -30.22
CA GLY A 208 -8.73 9.26 -31.17
C GLY A 208 -7.34 9.33 -30.48
N ALA A 209 -7.25 10.02 -29.34
CA ALA A 209 -6.01 10.05 -28.54
C ALA A 209 -5.72 8.69 -27.90
N LEU A 210 -6.74 8.00 -27.37
CA LEU A 210 -6.61 6.64 -26.83
C LEU A 210 -6.18 5.64 -27.87
N GLU A 211 -6.75 5.70 -29.07
CA GLU A 211 -6.39 4.80 -30.17
C GLU A 211 -4.91 4.98 -30.56
N LYS A 212 -4.45 6.23 -30.71
CA LYS A 212 -3.04 6.53 -30.97
C LYS A 212 -2.12 6.05 -29.87
N ALA A 213 -2.50 6.25 -28.59
CA ALA A 213 -1.71 5.80 -27.46
C ALA A 213 -1.67 4.27 -27.36
N ALA A 214 -2.78 3.57 -27.65
CA ALA A 214 -2.84 2.13 -27.71
C ALA A 214 -1.95 1.54 -28.79
N ILE A 215 -1.93 2.14 -29.99
CA ILE A 215 -1.04 1.75 -31.10
C ILE A 215 0.43 1.95 -30.70
N ALA A 216 0.76 3.10 -30.10
CA ALA A 216 2.12 3.38 -29.64
C ALA A 216 2.56 2.41 -28.54
N TRP A 217 1.64 1.96 -27.70
CA TRP A 217 1.91 1.01 -26.62
C TRP A 217 2.05 -0.43 -27.11
N ALA A 218 1.38 -0.77 -28.22
CA ALA A 218 1.48 -2.08 -28.85
C ALA A 218 2.78 -2.27 -29.65
N ASP A 219 3.54 -1.19 -29.93
CA ASP A 219 4.80 -1.25 -30.66
C ASP A 219 5.90 -1.97 -29.85
N PRO A 220 6.33 -3.18 -30.25
CA PRO A 220 7.36 -3.92 -29.54
C PRO A 220 8.73 -3.23 -29.51
N ALA A 221 9.03 -2.36 -30.47
CA ALA A 221 10.29 -1.61 -30.53
C ALA A 221 10.45 -0.57 -29.38
N ARG A 222 9.35 -0.20 -28.71
CA ARG A 222 9.34 0.72 -27.58
C ARG A 222 9.40 0.03 -26.21
N ARG A 223 9.46 -1.29 -26.17
CA ARG A 223 9.49 -2.09 -24.93
C ARG A 223 10.90 -2.44 -24.43
N THR A 224 11.95 -1.99 -25.13
CA THR A 224 13.37 -2.25 -24.76
C THR A 224 13.96 -1.14 -23.89
#